data_6756c2ee120a641fc3217b38484db596
#
_entry.id   6756c2ee120a641fc3217b38484db596
#
_cell.length_a   1.000
_cell.length_b   1.000
_cell.length_c   1.000
_cell.angle_alpha   90.00
_cell.angle_beta   90.00
_cell.angle_gamma   90.00
#
_symmetry.space_group_name_H-M   'P 1'
#
loop_
_entity.id
_entity.type
_entity.pdbx_description
1 polymer ?
#
loop_
_entity_poly.entity_id
_entity_poly.type
_entity_poly.pdbx_seq_one_letter_code
_entity_poly.pdbx_strand_id
1 'polypeptide(L)'
;DAIAAISAATGFAPFLLDGVTGSGKTEVYLQAIATCLAQGRQALVLVPEIGLTPQTLSRFRTRFGIPVHALHSGLNDNERARVWAAAARGEAQIIVGTRSAVFTPLPNAGLIVVDEEHDGSYKQQDGIRYHARDFALVRAKALDVPVVLGSATPSLESLHNAQAGRYMHLRLKQRAGEARPPRVRVLDVRKRPLRDGLSPDVLDGIAQHVQAGHQVLVFKNRRGYAPVLLCHDCGWTAPCQRCDAPMTVHAGGRRLQCHHCGARQAAPLACPDCGSLALQPQGIGTERLEEHLVEAFPEVPVIRIDRGTTGKRDALETQLATLGDQAGILVGTQILAKGHDLPKLTLVVVVGIDEGLFSADFRASEKLAQQLIQVAGRAGRAEHPGEVWLQTHHPGHPLLDTLVNGGYHAFAAAELQQREAAGFPPFAHLALLRAEAQQVEHANAMLMAVRALVPDDAVIERYGPMPAPMPRRAGYQRVQLLLSAPARGPLHRALDQVTPQISALPQARRVRWSLDVDPTDLY
;
A
#
# COMPACT_ATOMS: atom_id res chain seq x y z
N ASP A 1 -25.75 14.26 -0.60
CA ASP A 1 -25.46 14.25 0.85
C ASP A 1 -23.97 14.51 1.16
N ALA A 2 -23.00 13.75 0.61
CA ALA A 2 -21.58 13.95 0.90
C ALA A 2 -21.06 15.33 0.48
N ILE A 3 -21.41 15.81 -0.72
CA ILE A 3 -21.04 17.13 -1.22
C ILE A 3 -21.59 18.21 -0.29
N ALA A 4 -22.88 18.13 0.09
CA ALA A 4 -23.50 19.10 0.97
C ALA A 4 -22.81 19.16 2.35
N ALA A 5 -22.49 17.99 2.93
CA ALA A 5 -21.81 17.91 4.22
C ALA A 5 -20.41 18.57 4.20
N ILE A 6 -19.62 18.30 3.15
CA ILE A 6 -18.27 18.88 3.01
C ILE A 6 -18.36 20.39 2.72
N SER A 7 -19.25 20.81 1.83
CA SER A 7 -19.40 22.21 1.42
C SER A 7 -19.98 23.11 2.51
N ALA A 8 -20.77 22.55 3.44
CA ALA A 8 -21.32 23.27 4.57
C ALA A 8 -20.37 23.34 5.77
N ALA A 9 -19.25 22.60 5.74
CA ALA A 9 -18.33 22.58 6.86
C ALA A 9 -17.60 23.92 7.02
N THR A 10 -17.61 24.42 8.24
CA THR A 10 -16.87 25.61 8.67
C THR A 10 -15.83 25.18 9.70
N GLY A 11 -14.58 25.66 9.53
CA GLY A 11 -13.51 25.29 10.42
C GLY A 11 -12.97 23.88 10.19
N PHE A 12 -12.23 23.35 11.18
CA PHE A 12 -11.65 22.01 11.10
C PHE A 12 -12.71 20.91 11.20
N ALA A 13 -12.93 20.24 10.09
CA ALA A 13 -13.84 19.10 9.99
C ALA A 13 -13.18 17.95 9.19
N PRO A 14 -12.77 16.87 9.85
CA PRO A 14 -12.22 15.72 9.15
C PRO A 14 -13.32 14.78 8.65
N PHE A 15 -13.27 14.47 7.36
CA PHE A 15 -14.19 13.56 6.67
C PHE A 15 -13.44 12.32 6.19
N LEU A 16 -14.05 11.15 6.37
CA LEU A 16 -13.66 9.93 5.65
C LEU A 16 -14.68 9.70 4.53
N LEU A 17 -14.27 9.95 3.28
CA LEU A 17 -15.07 9.65 2.09
C LEU A 17 -14.76 8.24 1.61
N ASP A 18 -15.54 7.31 2.08
CA ASP A 18 -15.45 5.88 1.84
C ASP A 18 -16.36 5.50 0.68
N GLY A 19 -15.78 5.26 -0.48
CA GLY A 19 -16.57 5.00 -1.68
C GLY A 19 -15.98 3.89 -2.53
N VAL A 20 -16.81 2.92 -2.93
CA VAL A 20 -16.39 1.84 -3.82
C VAL A 20 -15.70 2.37 -5.08
N THR A 21 -14.85 1.57 -5.71
CA THR A 21 -14.19 1.97 -6.96
C THR A 21 -15.24 2.35 -8.00
N GLY A 22 -15.11 3.54 -8.60
CA GLY A 22 -16.09 4.06 -9.56
C GLY A 22 -17.34 4.69 -8.93
N SER A 23 -17.36 4.96 -7.62
CA SER A 23 -18.51 5.59 -6.95
C SER A 23 -18.64 7.11 -7.15
N GLY A 24 -17.72 7.75 -7.87
CA GLY A 24 -17.74 9.19 -8.09
C GLY A 24 -17.05 10.02 -7.00
N LYS A 25 -16.15 9.44 -6.20
CA LYS A 25 -15.34 10.20 -5.20
C LYS A 25 -14.69 11.45 -5.80
N THR A 26 -14.14 11.33 -7.00
CA THR A 26 -13.51 12.46 -7.70
C THR A 26 -14.50 13.60 -7.94
N GLU A 27 -15.75 13.30 -8.30
CA GLU A 27 -16.76 14.34 -8.48
C GLU A 27 -17.10 15.03 -7.15
N VAL A 28 -17.13 14.29 -6.03
CA VAL A 28 -17.29 14.89 -4.71
C VAL A 28 -16.16 15.89 -4.41
N TYR A 29 -14.91 15.51 -4.72
CA TYR A 29 -13.77 16.44 -4.56
C TYR A 29 -13.92 17.68 -5.45
N LEU A 30 -14.25 17.49 -6.73
CA LEU A 30 -14.42 18.62 -7.67
C LEU A 30 -15.51 19.58 -7.22
N GLN A 31 -16.64 19.10 -6.71
CA GLN A 31 -17.71 19.95 -6.17
C GLN A 31 -17.26 20.69 -4.89
N ALA A 32 -16.60 20.02 -3.97
CA ALA A 32 -16.05 20.65 -2.76
C ALA A 32 -15.01 21.73 -3.09
N ILE A 33 -14.13 21.46 -4.08
CA ILE A 33 -13.15 22.44 -4.58
C ILE A 33 -13.87 23.62 -5.23
N ALA A 34 -14.93 23.40 -6.03
CA ALA A 34 -15.69 24.48 -6.63
C ALA A 34 -16.25 25.44 -5.56
N THR A 35 -16.80 24.89 -4.47
CA THR A 35 -17.27 25.68 -3.33
C THR A 35 -16.13 26.47 -2.65
N CYS A 36 -14.97 25.85 -2.48
CA CYS A 36 -13.78 26.48 -1.92
C CYS A 36 -13.31 27.66 -2.80
N LEU A 37 -13.25 27.48 -4.11
CA LEU A 37 -12.84 28.52 -5.08
C LEU A 37 -13.82 29.68 -5.14
N ALA A 38 -15.14 29.41 -5.07
CA ALA A 38 -16.16 30.44 -5.02
C ALA A 38 -16.01 31.38 -3.80
N GLN A 39 -15.37 30.88 -2.74
CA GLN A 39 -15.03 31.68 -1.55
C GLN A 39 -13.67 32.38 -1.66
N GLY A 40 -13.00 32.34 -2.81
CA GLY A 40 -11.65 32.91 -3.03
C GLY A 40 -10.55 32.16 -2.28
N ARG A 41 -10.78 30.91 -1.88
CA ARG A 41 -9.85 30.11 -1.08
C ARG A 41 -9.06 29.11 -1.92
N GLN A 42 -7.95 28.63 -1.37
CA GLN A 42 -7.05 27.66 -1.99
C GLN A 42 -7.41 26.22 -1.59
N ALA A 43 -7.35 25.31 -2.57
CA ALA A 43 -7.51 23.88 -2.35
C ALA A 43 -6.20 23.15 -2.59
N LEU A 44 -5.80 22.29 -1.64
CA LEU A 44 -4.70 21.34 -1.76
C LEU A 44 -5.25 19.94 -1.94
N VAL A 45 -4.83 19.27 -3.00
CA VAL A 45 -5.20 17.87 -3.28
C VAL A 45 -3.92 17.03 -3.28
N LEU A 46 -3.84 16.09 -2.34
CA LEU A 46 -2.78 15.10 -2.30
C LEU A 46 -3.24 13.85 -3.04
N VAL A 47 -2.40 13.37 -3.94
CA VAL A 47 -2.61 12.12 -4.68
C VAL A 47 -1.36 11.23 -4.54
N PRO A 48 -1.48 9.88 -4.59
CA PRO A 48 -0.32 9.00 -4.67
C PRO A 48 0.56 9.33 -5.88
N GLU A 49 1.88 9.03 -5.80
CA GLU A 49 2.81 9.32 -6.91
C GLU A 49 2.31 8.78 -8.26
N ILE A 50 1.78 7.56 -8.27
CA ILE A 50 1.22 6.92 -9.47
C ILE A 50 -0.19 7.44 -9.84
N GLY A 51 -0.83 8.23 -8.99
CA GLY A 51 -2.14 8.85 -9.23
C GLY A 51 -2.04 10.24 -9.88
N LEU A 52 -0.85 10.85 -9.86
CA LEU A 52 -0.62 12.16 -10.49
C LEU A 52 -0.30 12.00 -11.98
N THR A 53 -1.31 11.64 -12.75
CA THR A 53 -1.19 11.47 -14.19
C THR A 53 -1.59 12.75 -14.93
N PRO A 54 -1.11 12.95 -16.19
CA PRO A 54 -1.60 14.03 -17.06
C PRO A 54 -3.12 14.03 -17.20
N GLN A 55 -3.75 12.84 -17.23
CA GLN A 55 -5.21 12.70 -17.28
C GLN A 55 -5.88 13.26 -16.01
N THR A 56 -5.32 12.98 -14.83
CA THR A 56 -5.82 13.54 -13.56
C THR A 56 -5.74 15.06 -13.59
N LEU A 57 -4.60 15.64 -13.96
CA LEU A 57 -4.44 17.09 -14.05
C LEU A 57 -5.35 17.70 -15.12
N SER A 58 -5.54 17.04 -16.26
CA SER A 58 -6.44 17.47 -17.33
C SER A 58 -7.89 17.54 -16.84
N ARG A 59 -8.37 16.57 -16.08
CA ARG A 59 -9.71 16.60 -15.47
C ARG A 59 -9.95 17.85 -14.63
N PHE A 60 -8.98 18.22 -13.78
CA PHE A 60 -9.07 19.43 -12.98
C PHE A 60 -9.05 20.68 -13.85
N ARG A 61 -8.15 20.77 -14.83
CA ARG A 61 -8.06 21.93 -15.75
C ARG A 61 -9.33 22.12 -16.56
N THR A 62 -9.86 21.05 -17.13
CA THR A 62 -11.10 21.07 -17.92
C THR A 62 -12.30 21.48 -17.06
N ARG A 63 -12.37 20.99 -15.82
CA ARG A 63 -13.48 21.28 -14.91
C ARG A 63 -13.53 22.74 -14.48
N PHE A 64 -12.38 23.34 -14.17
CA PHE A 64 -12.32 24.65 -13.53
C PHE A 64 -11.95 25.80 -14.49
N GLY A 65 -11.33 25.50 -15.62
CA GLY A 65 -10.87 26.52 -16.57
C GLY A 65 -9.77 27.46 -16.04
N ILE A 66 -9.16 27.11 -14.89
CA ILE A 66 -8.09 27.89 -14.24
C ILE A 66 -6.80 27.06 -14.17
N PRO A 67 -5.64 27.71 -13.94
CA PRO A 67 -4.37 27.01 -13.77
C PRO A 67 -4.41 26.02 -12.60
N VAL A 68 -3.99 24.78 -12.85
CA VAL A 68 -3.78 23.75 -11.85
C VAL A 68 -2.28 23.55 -11.67
N HIS A 69 -1.80 23.81 -10.47
CA HIS A 69 -0.38 23.73 -10.13
C HIS A 69 -0.02 22.35 -9.62
N ALA A 70 0.86 21.64 -10.32
CA ALA A 70 1.31 20.30 -9.95
C ALA A 70 2.60 20.37 -9.12
N LEU A 71 2.69 19.56 -8.04
CA LEU A 71 3.90 19.39 -7.23
C LEU A 71 4.25 17.91 -7.06
N HIS A 72 5.35 17.49 -7.67
CA HIS A 72 5.84 16.11 -7.61
C HIS A 72 7.37 16.03 -7.76
N SER A 73 7.92 14.85 -7.50
CA SER A 73 9.37 14.57 -7.55
C SER A 73 10.02 14.76 -8.92
N GLY A 74 9.25 14.67 -10.01
CA GLY A 74 9.73 14.86 -11.39
C GLY A 74 9.87 16.30 -11.85
N LEU A 75 9.50 17.30 -11.01
CA LEU A 75 9.72 18.71 -11.32
C LEU A 75 11.19 19.09 -11.04
N ASN A 76 11.75 19.96 -11.89
CA ASN A 76 13.02 20.60 -11.58
C ASN A 76 12.85 21.68 -10.48
N ASP A 77 13.97 22.15 -9.92
CA ASP A 77 13.94 23.05 -8.78
C ASP A 77 13.30 24.40 -9.12
N ASN A 78 13.47 24.91 -10.35
CA ASN A 78 12.86 26.16 -10.80
C ASN A 78 11.33 26.02 -10.93
N GLU A 79 10.84 24.94 -11.49
CA GLU A 79 9.41 24.65 -11.58
C GLU A 79 8.80 24.57 -10.19
N ARG A 80 9.45 23.82 -9.30
CA ARG A 80 9.03 23.68 -7.91
C ARG A 80 8.98 25.02 -7.18
N ALA A 81 10.02 25.84 -7.33
CA ALA A 81 10.10 27.16 -6.71
C ALA A 81 8.99 28.10 -7.22
N ARG A 82 8.67 28.06 -8.52
CA ARG A 82 7.58 28.87 -9.11
C ARG A 82 6.23 28.49 -8.51
N VAL A 83 5.92 27.18 -8.42
CA VAL A 83 4.65 26.71 -7.83
C VAL A 83 4.59 27.10 -6.36
N TRP A 84 5.68 26.92 -5.63
CA TRP A 84 5.77 27.30 -4.21
C TRP A 84 5.54 28.80 -4.00
N ALA A 85 6.18 29.64 -4.80
CA ALA A 85 6.01 31.09 -4.74
C ALA A 85 4.59 31.54 -5.10
N ALA A 86 3.99 30.97 -6.14
CA ALA A 86 2.60 31.23 -6.51
C ALA A 86 1.62 30.81 -5.39
N ALA A 87 1.87 29.68 -4.76
CA ALA A 87 1.09 29.20 -3.62
C ALA A 87 1.21 30.17 -2.42
N ALA A 88 2.43 30.60 -2.09
CA ALA A 88 2.70 31.53 -0.99
C ALA A 88 2.06 32.93 -1.18
N ARG A 89 1.87 33.35 -2.43
CA ARG A 89 1.17 34.61 -2.77
C ARG A 89 -0.35 34.46 -2.87
N GLY A 90 -0.88 33.21 -2.71
CA GLY A 90 -2.31 32.92 -2.89
C GLY A 90 -2.78 32.87 -4.35
N GLU A 91 -1.86 32.97 -5.32
CA GLU A 91 -2.16 32.94 -6.77
C GLU A 91 -2.50 31.51 -7.25
N ALA A 92 -1.87 30.50 -6.65
CA ALA A 92 -2.18 29.10 -6.94
C ALA A 92 -3.43 28.68 -6.17
N GLN A 93 -4.59 28.75 -6.82
CA GLN A 93 -5.87 28.39 -6.19
C GLN A 93 -6.07 26.89 -6.08
N ILE A 94 -5.62 26.09 -7.06
CA ILE A 94 -5.66 24.63 -7.03
C ILE A 94 -4.23 24.10 -7.09
N ILE A 95 -3.84 23.36 -6.06
CA ILE A 95 -2.55 22.69 -5.97
C ILE A 95 -2.81 21.19 -5.88
N VAL A 96 -2.30 20.43 -6.85
CA VAL A 96 -2.38 18.97 -6.86
C VAL A 96 -0.96 18.42 -6.73
N GLY A 97 -0.71 17.58 -5.75
CA GLY A 97 0.65 17.09 -5.60
C GLY A 97 0.77 15.77 -4.85
N THR A 98 1.97 15.25 -4.84
CA THR A 98 2.29 14.02 -4.13
C THR A 98 2.64 14.32 -2.66
N ARG A 99 3.16 13.33 -1.95
CA ARG A 99 3.47 13.39 -0.51
C ARG A 99 4.06 14.73 -0.02
N SER A 100 5.08 15.26 -0.70
CA SER A 100 5.76 16.48 -0.28
C SER A 100 4.93 17.76 -0.46
N ALA A 101 3.89 17.72 -1.27
CA ALA A 101 3.00 18.87 -1.47
C ALA A 101 2.24 19.26 -0.19
N VAL A 102 2.19 18.39 0.79
CA VAL A 102 1.58 18.67 2.10
C VAL A 102 2.24 19.87 2.82
N PHE A 103 3.45 20.26 2.46
CA PHE A 103 4.16 21.41 3.05
C PHE A 103 3.96 22.73 2.29
N THR A 104 3.25 22.72 1.15
CA THR A 104 3.06 23.91 0.31
C THR A 104 2.37 25.03 1.08
N PRO A 105 2.83 26.30 1.04
CA PRO A 105 2.16 27.41 1.69
C PRO A 105 0.71 27.57 1.22
N LEU A 106 -0.20 27.87 2.13
CA LEU A 106 -1.62 28.08 1.85
C LEU A 106 -2.15 29.25 2.70
N PRO A 107 -1.81 30.50 2.35
CA PRO A 107 -2.25 31.66 3.12
C PRO A 107 -3.78 31.82 3.14
N ASN A 108 -4.46 31.37 2.10
CA ASN A 108 -5.91 31.42 1.96
C ASN A 108 -6.50 29.99 1.90
N ALA A 109 -6.03 29.10 2.77
CA ALA A 109 -6.51 27.71 2.79
C ALA A 109 -8.04 27.62 2.93
N GLY A 110 -8.65 26.72 2.19
CA GLY A 110 -10.08 26.46 2.27
C GLY A 110 -10.43 24.97 2.31
N LEU A 111 -9.59 24.12 1.73
CA LEU A 111 -9.86 22.68 1.68
C LEU A 111 -8.56 21.89 1.50
N ILE A 112 -8.41 20.79 2.21
CA ILE A 112 -7.38 19.79 1.96
C ILE A 112 -8.06 18.46 1.60
N VAL A 113 -7.64 17.85 0.49
CA VAL A 113 -8.10 16.52 0.05
C VAL A 113 -6.91 15.57 0.02
N VAL A 114 -7.08 14.37 0.55
CA VAL A 114 -6.10 13.28 0.46
C VAL A 114 -6.79 12.11 -0.24
N ASP A 115 -6.53 11.95 -1.53
CA ASP A 115 -7.09 10.85 -2.30
C ASP A 115 -6.28 9.57 -2.08
N GLU A 116 -6.98 8.42 -2.10
CA GLU A 116 -6.39 7.10 -1.77
C GLU A 116 -5.57 7.15 -0.47
N GLU A 117 -6.17 7.67 0.61
CA GLU A 117 -5.54 7.99 1.92
C GLU A 117 -4.77 6.81 2.53
N HIS A 118 -5.14 5.57 2.17
CA HIS A 118 -4.51 4.32 2.60
C HIS A 118 -3.16 4.06 1.92
N ASP A 119 -2.80 4.85 0.89
CA ASP A 119 -1.62 4.55 0.08
C ASP A 119 -0.31 4.69 0.87
N GLY A 120 0.50 3.62 0.87
CA GLY A 120 1.78 3.60 1.57
C GLY A 120 2.82 4.60 1.05
N SER A 121 2.63 5.21 -0.15
CA SER A 121 3.53 6.24 -0.68
C SER A 121 3.44 7.56 0.08
N TYR A 122 2.39 7.77 0.86
CA TYR A 122 2.28 8.92 1.75
C TYR A 122 3.24 8.88 2.95
N LYS A 123 3.80 7.73 3.27
CA LYS A 123 4.85 7.61 4.29
C LYS A 123 6.22 7.88 3.69
N GLN A 124 6.95 8.85 4.25
CA GLN A 124 8.36 9.10 3.93
C GLN A 124 9.22 7.99 4.51
N GLN A 125 10.06 7.36 3.69
CA GLN A 125 10.89 6.23 4.11
C GLN A 125 12.31 6.67 4.51
N ASP A 126 12.79 7.78 3.97
CA ASP A 126 14.12 8.33 4.19
C ASP A 126 14.07 9.72 4.85
N GLY A 127 15.07 10.06 5.63
CA GLY A 127 15.12 11.33 6.35
C GLY A 127 14.04 11.44 7.43
N ILE A 128 13.32 12.55 7.44
CA ILE A 128 12.18 12.78 8.37
C ILE A 128 11.01 11.91 7.94
N ARG A 129 10.68 10.91 8.74
CA ARG A 129 9.68 9.87 8.43
C ARG A 129 8.27 10.29 8.80
N TYR A 130 7.75 11.33 8.14
CA TYR A 130 6.36 11.76 8.30
C TYR A 130 5.40 10.96 7.42
N HIS A 131 4.12 10.98 7.78
CA HIS A 131 3.03 10.47 6.96
C HIS A 131 2.19 11.66 6.47
N ALA A 132 2.10 11.85 5.15
CA ALA A 132 1.45 13.04 4.57
C ALA A 132 -0.04 13.13 4.90
N ARG A 133 -0.77 12.00 4.97
CA ARG A 133 -2.16 11.97 5.44
C ARG A 133 -2.29 12.54 6.85
N ASP A 134 -1.47 12.07 7.77
CA ASP A 134 -1.56 12.48 9.17
C ASP A 134 -1.11 13.94 9.35
N PHE A 135 -0.08 14.33 8.58
CA PHE A 135 0.35 15.73 8.56
C PHE A 135 -0.72 16.65 7.94
N ALA A 136 -1.47 16.19 6.92
CA ALA A 136 -2.59 16.92 6.34
C ALA A 136 -3.70 17.19 7.37
N LEU A 137 -4.01 16.21 8.23
CA LEU A 137 -4.97 16.37 9.34
C LEU A 137 -4.51 17.42 10.36
N VAL A 138 -3.24 17.33 10.80
CA VAL A 138 -2.65 18.31 11.73
C VAL A 138 -2.65 19.71 11.11
N ARG A 139 -2.29 19.81 9.85
CA ARG A 139 -2.27 21.06 9.12
C ARG A 139 -3.65 21.65 8.91
N ALA A 140 -4.63 20.84 8.52
CA ALA A 140 -6.02 21.28 8.38
C ALA A 140 -6.56 21.83 9.71
N LYS A 141 -6.23 21.17 10.84
CA LYS A 141 -6.57 21.67 12.17
C LYS A 141 -5.92 23.01 12.47
N ALA A 142 -4.62 23.17 12.16
CA ALA A 142 -3.90 24.43 12.39
C ALA A 142 -4.42 25.58 11.52
N LEU A 143 -4.88 25.29 10.30
CA LEU A 143 -5.45 26.25 9.36
C LEU A 143 -6.96 26.47 9.55
N ASP A 144 -7.58 25.70 10.43
CA ASP A 144 -9.03 25.69 10.70
C ASP A 144 -9.87 25.50 9.43
N VAL A 145 -9.56 24.43 8.66
CA VAL A 145 -10.23 24.10 7.39
C VAL A 145 -10.66 22.65 7.34
N PRO A 146 -11.68 22.29 6.52
CA PRO A 146 -12.09 20.91 6.32
C PRO A 146 -10.98 20.10 5.61
N VAL A 147 -10.91 18.81 5.95
CA VAL A 147 -10.03 17.84 5.31
C VAL A 147 -10.81 16.57 4.94
N VAL A 148 -10.65 16.15 3.68
CA VAL A 148 -11.33 14.97 3.15
C VAL A 148 -10.30 13.88 2.86
N LEU A 149 -10.43 12.75 3.56
CA LEU A 149 -9.67 11.53 3.33
C LEU A 149 -10.51 10.59 2.46
N GLY A 150 -10.11 10.36 1.23
CA GLY A 150 -10.88 9.53 0.31
C GLY A 150 -10.23 8.19 0.01
N SER A 151 -11.02 7.13 -0.01
CA SER A 151 -10.55 5.79 -0.37
C SER A 151 -11.70 4.86 -0.74
N ALA A 152 -11.41 3.86 -1.57
CA ALA A 152 -12.27 2.69 -1.77
C ALA A 152 -11.99 1.58 -0.75
N THR A 153 -10.83 1.65 -0.14
CA THR A 153 -10.31 0.69 0.83
C THR A 153 -9.62 1.45 1.96
N PRO A 154 -10.38 2.20 2.78
CA PRO A 154 -9.81 3.04 3.82
C PRO A 154 -8.86 2.27 4.73
N SER A 155 -7.80 2.94 5.21
CA SER A 155 -6.91 2.36 6.21
C SER A 155 -7.68 2.03 7.49
N LEU A 156 -7.25 0.99 8.20
CA LEU A 156 -7.92 0.58 9.44
C LEU A 156 -7.86 1.67 10.51
N GLU A 157 -6.83 2.50 10.52
CA GLU A 157 -6.73 3.67 11.37
C GLU A 157 -7.82 4.71 11.05
N SER A 158 -8.07 4.98 9.76
CA SER A 158 -9.11 5.93 9.35
C SER A 158 -10.51 5.39 9.63
N LEU A 159 -10.74 4.09 9.41
CA LEU A 159 -12.00 3.44 9.77
C LEU A 159 -12.25 3.46 11.27
N HIS A 160 -11.23 3.11 12.08
CA HIS A 160 -11.33 3.17 13.53
C HIS A 160 -11.65 4.60 14.03
N ASN A 161 -11.00 5.62 13.47
CA ASN A 161 -11.29 7.02 13.80
C ASN A 161 -12.72 7.43 13.40
N ALA A 162 -13.22 6.95 12.26
CA ALA A 162 -14.59 7.20 11.84
C ALA A 162 -15.60 6.50 12.75
N GLN A 163 -15.35 5.24 13.14
CA GLN A 163 -16.19 4.50 14.10
C GLN A 163 -16.21 5.15 15.48
N ALA A 164 -15.07 5.72 15.91
CA ALA A 164 -14.96 6.45 17.17
C ALA A 164 -15.55 7.89 17.12
N GLY A 165 -16.20 8.28 16.00
CA GLY A 165 -16.78 9.61 15.82
C GLY A 165 -15.78 10.75 15.67
N ARG A 166 -14.49 10.45 15.48
CA ARG A 166 -13.45 11.47 15.26
C ARG A 166 -13.46 12.02 13.86
N TYR A 167 -13.91 11.22 12.87
CA TYR A 167 -14.12 11.62 11.48
C TYR A 167 -15.57 11.45 11.11
N MET A 168 -16.13 12.38 10.33
CA MET A 168 -17.44 12.19 9.72
C MET A 168 -17.34 11.16 8.60
N HIS A 169 -18.07 10.04 8.74
CA HIS A 169 -18.02 8.92 7.79
C HIS A 169 -19.04 9.12 6.67
N LEU A 170 -18.58 9.45 5.47
CA LEU A 170 -19.39 9.62 4.27
C LEU A 170 -19.22 8.40 3.36
N ARG A 171 -20.30 7.64 3.13
CA ARG A 171 -20.24 6.37 2.38
C ARG A 171 -20.92 6.48 1.02
N LEU A 172 -20.17 6.18 -0.04
CA LEU A 172 -20.65 6.03 -1.41
C LEU A 172 -20.74 4.55 -1.77
N LYS A 173 -21.87 3.92 -1.50
CA LYS A 173 -22.05 2.47 -1.60
C LYS A 173 -22.26 1.95 -3.02
N GLN A 174 -22.64 2.82 -3.96
CA GLN A 174 -22.99 2.44 -5.33
C GLN A 174 -21.93 2.94 -6.30
N ARG A 175 -21.68 2.18 -7.36
CA ARG A 175 -20.91 2.65 -8.51
C ARG A 175 -21.73 3.64 -9.30
N ALA A 176 -21.07 4.63 -9.89
CA ALA A 176 -21.71 5.52 -10.85
C ALA A 176 -21.98 4.77 -12.15
N GLY A 177 -23.17 4.95 -12.74
CA GLY A 177 -23.59 4.26 -13.95
C GLY A 177 -24.04 2.82 -13.72
N GLU A 178 -24.08 2.03 -14.81
CA GLU A 178 -24.58 0.64 -14.82
C GLU A 178 -23.50 -0.42 -14.53
N ALA A 179 -22.28 -0.02 -14.18
CA ALA A 179 -21.16 -0.94 -13.95
C ALA A 179 -21.42 -1.90 -12.78
N ARG A 180 -21.46 -3.19 -13.09
CA ARG A 180 -21.64 -4.26 -12.09
C ARG A 180 -20.30 -4.62 -11.42
N PRO A 181 -20.34 -5.11 -10.15
CA PRO A 181 -19.15 -5.65 -9.52
C PRO A 181 -18.65 -6.88 -10.30
N PRO A 182 -17.32 -7.08 -10.44
CA PRO A 182 -16.79 -8.23 -11.14
C PRO A 182 -17.10 -9.52 -10.38
N ARG A 183 -17.23 -10.63 -11.13
CA ARG A 183 -17.33 -11.97 -10.56
C ARG A 183 -15.96 -12.41 -10.08
N VAL A 184 -15.83 -12.74 -8.81
CA VAL A 184 -14.57 -13.24 -8.23
C VAL A 184 -14.59 -14.78 -8.19
N ARG A 185 -13.50 -15.40 -8.67
CA ARG A 185 -13.29 -16.85 -8.65
C ARG A 185 -11.97 -17.17 -7.97
N VAL A 186 -12.01 -18.01 -6.94
CA VAL A 186 -10.81 -18.52 -6.27
C VAL A 186 -10.42 -19.85 -6.91
N LEU A 187 -9.20 -19.95 -7.39
CA LEU A 187 -8.65 -21.12 -8.07
C LEU A 187 -7.67 -21.86 -7.16
N ASP A 188 -7.98 -23.10 -6.83
CA ASP A 188 -7.08 -23.99 -6.12
C ASP A 188 -6.00 -24.50 -7.08
N VAL A 189 -4.75 -24.15 -6.79
CA VAL A 189 -3.61 -24.55 -7.62
C VAL A 189 -2.80 -25.71 -7.04
N ARG A 190 -3.23 -26.30 -5.93
CA ARG A 190 -2.56 -27.46 -5.36
C ARG A 190 -2.58 -28.64 -6.34
N LYS A 191 -1.45 -29.33 -6.46
CA LYS A 191 -1.27 -30.48 -7.37
C LYS A 191 -1.54 -30.19 -8.86
N ARG A 192 -1.69 -28.92 -9.25
CA ARG A 192 -1.87 -28.55 -10.66
C ARG A 192 -0.52 -28.19 -11.27
N PRO A 193 -0.24 -28.59 -12.50
CA PRO A 193 1.00 -28.15 -13.16
C PRO A 193 0.97 -26.63 -13.32
N LEU A 194 1.96 -25.95 -12.75
CA LEU A 194 2.14 -24.51 -12.93
C LEU A 194 3.31 -24.29 -13.87
N ARG A 195 3.10 -23.51 -14.92
CA ARG A 195 4.16 -22.98 -15.77
C ARG A 195 4.39 -21.51 -15.41
N ASP A 196 5.56 -21.20 -14.87
CA ASP A 196 5.90 -19.87 -14.38
C ASP A 196 4.80 -19.21 -13.52
N GLY A 197 4.17 -20.04 -12.66
CA GLY A 197 3.11 -19.63 -11.71
C GLY A 197 1.71 -19.50 -12.30
N LEU A 198 1.49 -19.85 -13.56
CA LEU A 198 0.17 -19.86 -14.19
C LEU A 198 -0.35 -21.29 -14.31
N SER A 199 -1.60 -21.51 -13.93
CA SER A 199 -2.29 -22.79 -14.11
C SER A 199 -2.86 -22.91 -15.52
N PRO A 200 -3.10 -24.13 -16.04
CA PRO A 200 -3.77 -24.33 -17.32
C PRO A 200 -5.12 -23.61 -17.40
N ASP A 201 -5.93 -23.69 -16.34
CA ASP A 201 -7.23 -22.98 -16.29
C ASP A 201 -7.09 -21.48 -16.55
N VAL A 202 -6.02 -20.85 -16.01
CA VAL A 202 -5.76 -19.42 -16.23
C VAL A 202 -5.35 -19.15 -17.67
N LEU A 203 -4.49 -20.00 -18.26
CA LEU A 203 -4.09 -19.85 -19.66
C LEU A 203 -5.30 -19.99 -20.60
N ASP A 204 -6.18 -20.95 -20.32
CA ASP A 204 -7.43 -21.14 -21.09
C ASP A 204 -8.36 -19.92 -20.94
N GLY A 205 -8.49 -19.37 -19.71
CA GLY A 205 -9.28 -18.17 -19.49
C GLY A 205 -8.71 -16.94 -20.19
N ILE A 206 -7.39 -16.76 -20.16
CA ILE A 206 -6.72 -15.69 -20.92
C ILE A 206 -7.02 -15.84 -22.43
N ALA A 207 -6.88 -17.06 -22.97
CA ALA A 207 -7.16 -17.34 -24.38
C ALA A 207 -8.60 -16.97 -24.75
N GLN A 208 -9.59 -17.34 -23.95
CA GLN A 208 -11.01 -17.03 -24.19
C GLN A 208 -11.26 -15.51 -24.24
N HIS A 209 -10.75 -14.76 -23.28
CA HIS A 209 -10.95 -13.32 -23.23
C HIS A 209 -10.26 -12.58 -24.37
N VAL A 210 -9.03 -12.98 -24.71
CA VAL A 210 -8.26 -12.38 -25.81
C VAL A 210 -8.91 -12.68 -27.18
N GLN A 211 -9.37 -13.93 -27.40
CA GLN A 211 -10.09 -14.31 -28.62
C GLN A 211 -11.42 -13.55 -28.77
N ALA A 212 -12.06 -13.19 -27.65
CA ALA A 212 -13.25 -12.34 -27.66
C ALA A 212 -12.95 -10.84 -27.91
N GLY A 213 -11.70 -10.47 -28.15
CA GLY A 213 -11.29 -9.08 -28.44
C GLY A 213 -11.06 -8.23 -27.18
N HIS A 214 -10.91 -8.86 -26.02
CA HIS A 214 -10.78 -8.17 -24.73
C HIS A 214 -9.34 -8.09 -24.23
N GLN A 215 -9.15 -7.29 -23.21
CA GLN A 215 -7.87 -7.15 -22.50
C GLN A 215 -7.89 -7.96 -21.20
N VAL A 216 -6.71 -8.50 -20.87
CA VAL A 216 -6.48 -9.27 -19.65
C VAL A 216 -5.36 -8.64 -18.86
N LEU A 217 -5.50 -8.55 -17.53
CA LEU A 217 -4.45 -8.16 -16.61
C LEU A 217 -3.99 -9.37 -15.80
N VAL A 218 -2.73 -9.76 -15.97
CA VAL A 218 -2.04 -10.68 -15.05
C VAL A 218 -1.32 -9.87 -13.99
N PHE A 219 -1.94 -9.78 -12.84
CA PHE A 219 -1.45 -9.00 -11.71
C PHE A 219 -0.59 -9.87 -10.79
N LYS A 220 0.69 -9.52 -10.66
CA LYS A 220 1.60 -10.15 -9.68
C LYS A 220 1.57 -9.36 -8.38
N ASN A 221 1.13 -10.02 -7.32
CA ASN A 221 1.23 -9.45 -5.98
C ASN A 221 2.72 -9.43 -5.57
N ARG A 222 3.37 -8.27 -5.74
CA ARG A 222 4.78 -8.08 -5.40
C ARG A 222 4.93 -6.92 -4.43
N ARG A 223 4.96 -7.21 -3.16
CA ARG A 223 5.63 -6.33 -2.19
C ARG A 223 6.53 -7.20 -1.35
N GLY A 224 7.83 -6.90 -1.33
CA GLY A 224 8.86 -7.13 -0.34
C GLY A 224 8.74 -8.25 0.69
N TYR A 225 7.81 -9.17 0.50
CA TYR A 225 7.68 -10.33 1.35
C TYR A 225 8.87 -11.24 1.09
N ALA A 226 9.56 -11.55 2.16
CA ALA A 226 10.61 -12.52 2.10
C ALA A 226 9.99 -13.90 1.73
N PRO A 227 10.58 -14.66 0.81
CA PRO A 227 9.97 -15.88 0.28
C PRO A 227 9.74 -16.90 1.40
N VAL A 228 8.51 -17.34 1.56
CA VAL A 228 8.12 -18.42 2.48
C VAL A 228 8.30 -19.76 1.76
N LEU A 229 8.70 -20.80 2.47
CA LEU A 229 8.74 -22.16 1.90
C LEU A 229 7.34 -22.74 1.87
N LEU A 230 6.88 -23.13 0.68
CA LEU A 230 5.54 -23.69 0.45
C LEU A 230 5.64 -25.06 -0.19
N CYS A 231 4.75 -25.97 0.20
CA CYS A 231 4.52 -27.23 -0.50
C CYS A 231 3.46 -27.03 -1.59
N HIS A 232 3.82 -27.30 -2.84
CA HIS A 232 2.90 -27.16 -3.96
C HIS A 232 1.73 -28.15 -3.90
N ASP A 233 1.95 -29.35 -3.35
CA ASP A 233 0.94 -30.42 -3.37
C ASP A 233 -0.15 -30.25 -2.32
N CYS A 234 0.17 -29.77 -1.11
CA CYS A 234 -0.81 -29.64 -0.03
C CYS A 234 -1.01 -28.21 0.47
N GLY A 235 -0.14 -27.27 0.08
CA GLY A 235 -0.20 -25.91 0.56
C GLY A 235 0.53 -25.67 1.89
N TRP A 236 1.15 -26.70 2.50
CA TRP A 236 1.90 -26.51 3.74
C TRP A 236 2.91 -25.35 3.63
N THR A 237 2.92 -24.49 4.63
CA THR A 237 3.93 -23.44 4.79
C THR A 237 4.72 -23.69 6.06
N ALA A 238 6.04 -23.40 6.03
CA ALA A 238 6.91 -23.66 7.18
C ALA A 238 6.61 -22.71 8.35
N PRO A 239 5.98 -23.20 9.47
CA PRO A 239 5.72 -22.37 10.64
C PRO A 239 6.96 -22.30 11.54
N CYS A 240 7.06 -21.22 12.31
CA CYS A 240 8.05 -21.12 13.38
C CYS A 240 7.54 -21.85 14.62
N GLN A 241 8.35 -22.77 15.16
CA GLN A 241 7.99 -23.53 16.36
C GLN A 241 7.93 -22.69 17.65
N ARG A 242 8.39 -21.42 17.63
CA ARG A 242 8.41 -20.55 18.81
C ARG A 242 7.33 -19.48 18.83
N CYS A 243 6.75 -19.12 17.68
CA CYS A 243 5.80 -18.02 17.60
C CYS A 243 4.79 -18.16 16.47
N ASP A 244 4.63 -19.32 15.86
CA ASP A 244 3.68 -19.65 14.80
C ASP A 244 3.73 -18.77 13.53
N ALA A 245 4.63 -17.79 13.50
CA ALA A 245 4.86 -16.96 12.33
C ALA A 245 5.49 -17.79 11.19
N PRO A 246 5.17 -17.51 9.92
CA PRO A 246 5.80 -18.20 8.80
C PRO A 246 7.30 -17.92 8.74
N MET A 247 8.07 -18.93 8.39
CA MET A 247 9.52 -18.83 8.26
C MET A 247 9.93 -18.51 6.83
N THR A 248 10.89 -17.62 6.70
CA THR A 248 11.45 -17.16 5.44
C THR A 248 12.61 -18.03 4.97
N VAL A 249 12.67 -18.26 3.68
CA VAL A 249 13.73 -19.01 3.01
C VAL A 249 14.99 -18.15 2.84
N HIS A 250 16.14 -18.69 3.27
CA HIS A 250 17.47 -18.08 3.13
C HIS A 250 18.49 -19.07 2.56
N ALA A 251 19.66 -18.57 2.18
CA ALA A 251 20.80 -19.36 1.73
C ALA A 251 20.48 -20.32 0.57
N GLY A 252 19.79 -19.82 -0.46
CA GLY A 252 19.48 -20.60 -1.65
C GLY A 252 18.53 -21.78 -1.39
N GLY A 253 17.58 -21.63 -0.46
CA GLY A 253 16.59 -22.65 -0.17
C GLY A 253 16.94 -23.60 0.99
N ARG A 254 18.15 -23.53 1.54
CA ARG A 254 18.64 -24.51 2.51
C ARG A 254 18.36 -24.18 3.98
N ARG A 255 18.01 -22.94 4.30
CA ARG A 255 17.80 -22.48 5.68
C ARG A 255 16.53 -21.64 5.79
N LEU A 256 15.77 -21.89 6.85
CA LEU A 256 14.60 -21.10 7.23
C LEU A 256 14.95 -20.21 8.42
N GLN A 257 14.45 -18.99 8.42
CA GLN A 257 14.58 -18.05 9.53
C GLN A 257 13.26 -17.37 9.82
N CYS A 258 12.87 -17.35 11.08
CA CYS A 258 11.73 -16.56 11.54
C CYS A 258 12.16 -15.11 11.72
N HIS A 259 11.49 -14.18 11.04
CA HIS A 259 11.76 -12.75 11.18
C HIS A 259 11.10 -12.11 12.39
N HIS A 260 10.20 -12.84 13.09
CA HIS A 260 9.57 -12.36 14.32
C HIS A 260 10.45 -12.63 15.55
N CYS A 261 10.95 -13.85 15.74
CA CYS A 261 11.72 -14.22 16.93
C CYS A 261 13.20 -14.60 16.66
N GLY A 262 13.66 -14.54 15.40
CA GLY A 262 15.02 -14.88 15.01
C GLY A 262 15.36 -16.39 15.00
N ALA A 263 14.40 -17.27 15.31
CA ALA A 263 14.63 -18.73 15.27
C ALA A 263 15.08 -19.17 13.87
N ARG A 264 15.99 -20.14 13.84
CA ARG A 264 16.57 -20.70 12.60
C ARG A 264 16.43 -22.20 12.60
N GLN A 265 16.11 -22.77 11.43
CA GLN A 265 16.09 -24.21 11.20
C GLN A 265 16.53 -24.56 9.77
N ALA A 266 16.93 -25.80 9.55
CA ALA A 266 17.16 -26.30 8.19
C ALA A 266 15.84 -26.37 7.43
N ALA A 267 15.86 -26.11 6.11
CA ALA A 267 14.70 -26.40 5.29
C ALA A 267 14.50 -27.92 5.20
N PRO A 268 13.27 -28.43 5.36
CA PRO A 268 13.01 -29.85 5.20
C PRO A 268 13.25 -30.27 3.74
N LEU A 269 13.70 -31.51 3.52
CA LEU A 269 13.89 -32.08 2.18
C LEU A 269 12.57 -32.53 1.55
N ALA A 270 11.62 -32.91 2.39
CA ALA A 270 10.26 -33.30 1.99
C ALA A 270 9.25 -32.59 2.88
N CYS A 271 8.06 -32.40 2.37
CA CYS A 271 6.95 -31.77 3.12
C CYS A 271 6.63 -32.58 4.39
N PRO A 272 6.62 -31.97 5.59
CA PRO A 272 6.29 -32.67 6.82
C PRO A 272 4.84 -33.20 6.86
N ASP A 273 3.91 -32.54 6.14
CA ASP A 273 2.49 -32.89 6.16
C ASP A 273 2.12 -34.01 5.17
N CYS A 274 2.65 -33.96 3.94
CA CYS A 274 2.24 -34.88 2.88
C CYS A 274 3.37 -35.74 2.28
N GLY A 275 4.62 -35.53 2.74
CA GLY A 275 5.79 -36.28 2.25
C GLY A 275 6.30 -35.84 0.85
N SER A 276 5.66 -34.90 0.19
CA SER A 276 6.02 -34.45 -1.15
C SER A 276 7.38 -33.73 -1.18
N LEU A 277 8.11 -33.93 -2.28
CA LEU A 277 9.35 -33.21 -2.58
C LEU A 277 9.10 -31.86 -3.26
N ALA A 278 7.86 -31.50 -3.57
CA ALA A 278 7.48 -30.26 -4.25
C ALA A 278 7.49 -29.04 -3.32
N LEU A 279 8.57 -28.91 -2.52
CA LEU A 279 8.84 -27.75 -1.69
C LEU A 279 9.52 -26.68 -2.50
N GLN A 280 8.95 -25.49 -2.55
CA GLN A 280 9.51 -24.39 -3.32
C GLN A 280 9.43 -23.05 -2.57
N PRO A 281 10.45 -22.17 -2.71
CA PRO A 281 10.33 -20.79 -2.28
C PRO A 281 9.29 -20.09 -3.14
N GLN A 282 8.38 -19.35 -2.57
CA GLN A 282 7.44 -18.55 -3.35
C GLN A 282 8.16 -17.34 -3.97
N GLY A 283 7.86 -17.03 -5.23
CA GLY A 283 8.34 -15.81 -5.89
C GLY A 283 8.75 -16.00 -7.35
N ILE A 284 7.82 -15.81 -8.26
CA ILE A 284 8.12 -15.69 -9.71
C ILE A 284 8.19 -14.20 -10.06
N GLY A 285 9.19 -13.79 -10.86
CA GLY A 285 9.32 -12.42 -11.34
C GLY A 285 8.31 -12.10 -12.45
N THR A 286 7.97 -10.82 -12.63
CA THR A 286 7.13 -10.34 -13.73
C THR A 286 7.76 -10.62 -15.10
N GLU A 287 9.10 -10.69 -15.17
CA GLU A 287 9.85 -11.02 -16.40
C GLU A 287 9.53 -12.42 -16.89
N ARG A 288 9.60 -13.42 -16.02
CA ARG A 288 9.26 -14.81 -16.40
C ARG A 288 7.79 -14.97 -16.77
N LEU A 289 6.89 -14.24 -16.10
CA LEU A 289 5.47 -14.22 -16.49
C LEU A 289 5.28 -13.65 -17.89
N GLU A 290 5.98 -12.55 -18.22
CA GLU A 290 5.95 -11.95 -19.55
C GLU A 290 6.48 -12.92 -20.60
N GLU A 291 7.69 -13.48 -20.42
CA GLU A 291 8.31 -14.45 -21.33
C GLU A 291 7.38 -15.62 -21.62
N HIS A 292 6.80 -16.20 -20.57
CA HIS A 292 5.87 -17.33 -20.72
C HIS A 292 4.60 -16.95 -21.49
N LEU A 293 4.02 -15.78 -21.23
CA LEU A 293 2.82 -15.32 -21.92
C LEU A 293 3.08 -14.96 -23.38
N VAL A 294 4.25 -14.41 -23.70
CA VAL A 294 4.69 -14.18 -25.09
C VAL A 294 4.84 -15.51 -25.84
N GLU A 295 5.41 -16.53 -25.20
CA GLU A 295 5.53 -17.88 -25.79
C GLU A 295 4.15 -18.53 -25.99
N ALA A 296 3.25 -18.41 -25.01
CA ALA A 296 1.92 -19.02 -25.04
C ALA A 296 0.95 -18.31 -26.02
N PHE A 297 1.14 -17.02 -26.24
CA PHE A 297 0.25 -16.17 -27.06
C PHE A 297 1.03 -15.32 -28.07
N PRO A 298 1.72 -15.93 -29.06
CA PRO A 298 2.63 -15.22 -29.96
C PRO A 298 1.95 -14.16 -30.87
N GLU A 299 0.65 -14.30 -31.11
CA GLU A 299 -0.12 -13.35 -31.92
C GLU A 299 -0.76 -12.22 -31.11
N VAL A 300 -0.56 -12.21 -29.79
CA VAL A 300 -1.21 -11.28 -28.87
C VAL A 300 -0.19 -10.34 -28.26
N PRO A 301 -0.39 -9.02 -28.29
CA PRO A 301 0.52 -8.11 -27.61
C PRO A 301 0.52 -8.36 -26.09
N VAL A 302 1.70 -8.64 -25.55
CA VAL A 302 1.96 -8.77 -24.11
C VAL A 302 2.79 -7.57 -23.67
N ILE A 303 2.29 -6.80 -22.70
CA ILE A 303 2.95 -5.58 -22.23
C ILE A 303 3.21 -5.68 -20.73
N ARG A 304 4.50 -5.63 -20.36
CA ARG A 304 4.91 -5.60 -18.95
C ARG A 304 5.00 -4.17 -18.42
N ILE A 305 4.33 -3.94 -17.31
CA ILE A 305 4.29 -2.65 -16.61
C ILE A 305 4.75 -2.83 -15.17
N ASP A 306 6.01 -2.52 -14.91
CA ASP A 306 6.60 -2.51 -13.57
C ASP A 306 7.55 -1.30 -13.40
N ARG A 307 8.19 -1.18 -12.22
CA ARG A 307 9.13 -0.08 -11.96
C ARG A 307 10.34 -0.07 -12.92
N GLY A 308 10.74 -1.22 -13.44
CA GLY A 308 11.86 -1.33 -14.39
C GLY A 308 11.49 -0.76 -15.77
N THR A 309 10.25 -0.95 -16.20
CA THR A 309 9.76 -0.52 -17.52
C THR A 309 9.20 0.90 -17.52
N THR A 310 8.77 1.43 -16.36
CA THR A 310 8.11 2.74 -16.23
C THR A 310 9.01 3.83 -15.64
N GLY A 311 10.32 3.62 -15.58
CA GLY A 311 11.28 4.58 -15.00
C GLY A 311 11.43 5.91 -15.74
N LYS A 312 10.98 6.01 -16.99
CA LYS A 312 10.97 7.26 -17.77
C LYS A 312 9.62 7.94 -17.67
N ARG A 313 9.64 9.28 -17.69
CA ARG A 313 8.44 10.11 -17.75
C ARG A 313 7.61 9.67 -18.97
N ASP A 314 6.31 9.51 -18.80
CA ASP A 314 5.34 9.13 -19.83
C ASP A 314 5.48 7.69 -20.42
N ALA A 315 6.44 6.87 -19.95
CA ALA A 315 6.63 5.52 -20.46
C ALA A 315 5.37 4.63 -20.30
N LEU A 316 4.70 4.76 -19.17
CA LEU A 316 3.46 4.02 -18.88
C LEU A 316 2.33 4.40 -19.85
N GLU A 317 2.12 5.70 -20.09
CA GLU A 317 1.09 6.19 -20.99
C GLU A 317 1.37 5.78 -22.43
N THR A 318 2.63 5.85 -22.84
CA THR A 318 3.07 5.39 -24.17
C THR A 318 2.81 3.90 -24.36
N GLN A 319 3.14 3.07 -23.36
CA GLN A 319 2.91 1.62 -23.42
C GLN A 319 1.41 1.28 -23.47
N LEU A 320 0.59 1.97 -22.65
CA LEU A 320 -0.87 1.76 -22.70
C LEU A 320 -1.49 2.27 -23.99
N ALA A 321 -1.00 3.39 -24.55
CA ALA A 321 -1.44 3.92 -25.83
C ALA A 321 -1.10 2.97 -26.99
N THR A 322 0.03 2.26 -26.90
CA THR A 322 0.41 1.24 -27.89
C THR A 322 -0.60 0.08 -27.93
N LEU A 323 -1.13 -0.32 -26.77
CA LEU A 323 -2.18 -1.34 -26.72
C LEU A 323 -3.52 -0.81 -27.26
N GLY A 324 -3.84 0.44 -26.94
CA GLY A 324 -5.10 1.07 -27.35
C GLY A 324 -6.32 0.23 -26.98
N ASP A 325 -7.22 0.06 -27.97
CA ASP A 325 -8.44 -0.76 -27.84
C ASP A 325 -8.27 -2.20 -28.37
N GLN A 326 -7.07 -2.63 -28.69
CA GLN A 326 -6.81 -3.98 -29.16
C GLN A 326 -6.87 -5.00 -28.01
N ALA A 327 -7.18 -6.24 -28.38
CA ALA A 327 -7.01 -7.37 -27.47
C ALA A 327 -5.54 -7.49 -27.03
N GLY A 328 -5.30 -7.80 -25.78
CA GLY A 328 -3.93 -7.93 -25.31
C GLY A 328 -3.81 -8.30 -23.84
N ILE A 329 -2.59 -8.61 -23.43
CA ILE A 329 -2.27 -9.05 -22.09
C ILE A 329 -1.36 -8.03 -21.42
N LEU A 330 -1.80 -7.50 -20.30
CA LEU A 330 -1.01 -6.65 -19.42
C LEU A 330 -0.42 -7.50 -18.30
N VAL A 331 0.88 -7.42 -18.09
CA VAL A 331 1.55 -8.08 -16.95
C VAL A 331 2.10 -7.00 -16.03
N GLY A 332 1.72 -7.01 -14.76
CA GLY A 332 2.22 -5.97 -13.89
C GLY A 332 1.96 -6.13 -12.41
N THR A 333 2.41 -5.11 -11.70
CA THR A 333 2.26 -4.98 -10.25
C THR A 333 1.35 -3.80 -9.91
N GLN A 334 1.48 -3.23 -8.73
CA GLN A 334 0.64 -2.17 -8.18
C GLN A 334 0.42 -0.94 -9.08
N ILE A 335 1.29 -0.69 -10.06
CA ILE A 335 1.16 0.45 -10.97
C ILE A 335 -0.15 0.36 -11.76
N LEU A 336 -0.52 -0.84 -12.21
CA LEU A 336 -1.78 -1.09 -12.95
C LEU A 336 -3.03 -1.11 -12.06
N ALA A 337 -2.87 -1.28 -10.77
CA ALA A 337 -4.00 -1.22 -9.84
C ALA A 337 -4.58 0.20 -9.69
N LYS A 338 -3.89 1.25 -10.15
CA LYS A 338 -4.24 2.66 -9.90
C LYS A 338 -4.19 3.52 -11.16
N GLY A 339 -5.12 4.49 -11.26
CA GLY A 339 -5.00 5.67 -12.10
C GLY A 339 -5.39 5.55 -13.58
N HIS A 340 -5.44 4.35 -14.18
CA HIS A 340 -5.70 4.21 -15.62
C HIS A 340 -7.09 3.65 -15.90
N ASP A 341 -7.71 4.16 -16.95
CA ASP A 341 -8.98 3.64 -17.46
C ASP A 341 -8.68 2.62 -18.56
N LEU A 342 -9.14 1.39 -18.35
CA LEU A 342 -8.96 0.25 -19.27
C LEU A 342 -10.36 -0.32 -19.58
N PRO A 343 -11.10 0.29 -20.50
CA PRO A 343 -12.51 -0.06 -20.75
C PRO A 343 -12.71 -1.48 -21.27
N LYS A 344 -11.73 -2.04 -21.97
CA LYS A 344 -11.78 -3.42 -22.49
C LYS A 344 -11.20 -4.49 -21.56
N LEU A 345 -10.81 -4.12 -20.33
CA LEU A 345 -10.30 -5.06 -19.35
C LEU A 345 -11.44 -5.87 -18.73
N THR A 346 -11.58 -7.13 -19.14
CA THR A 346 -12.65 -8.03 -18.69
C THR A 346 -12.16 -9.13 -17.75
N LEU A 347 -10.87 -9.49 -17.79
CA LEU A 347 -10.28 -10.49 -16.89
C LEU A 347 -9.09 -9.91 -16.13
N VAL A 348 -9.11 -10.10 -14.83
CA VAL A 348 -7.95 -9.87 -13.95
C VAL A 348 -7.55 -11.19 -13.29
N VAL A 349 -6.34 -11.64 -13.54
CA VAL A 349 -5.75 -12.80 -12.87
C VAL A 349 -4.76 -12.32 -11.82
N VAL A 350 -4.95 -12.73 -10.58
CA VAL A 350 -4.03 -12.41 -9.48
C VAL A 350 -3.20 -13.63 -9.12
N VAL A 351 -1.87 -13.49 -9.21
CA VAL A 351 -0.90 -14.53 -8.87
C VAL A 351 -0.04 -14.12 -7.69
N GLY A 352 0.43 -15.09 -6.90
CA GLY A 352 1.29 -14.84 -5.73
C GLY A 352 0.55 -14.25 -4.53
N ILE A 353 -0.72 -14.60 -4.34
CA ILE A 353 -1.53 -14.16 -3.19
C ILE A 353 -0.99 -14.70 -1.88
N ASP A 354 -0.53 -15.94 -1.88
CA ASP A 354 -0.07 -16.66 -0.69
C ASP A 354 1.10 -15.95 0.02
N GLU A 355 1.94 -15.22 -0.73
CA GLU A 355 3.00 -14.38 -0.16
C GLU A 355 2.46 -13.31 0.79
N GLY A 356 1.27 -12.77 0.50
CA GLY A 356 0.59 -11.79 1.35
C GLY A 356 -0.20 -12.41 2.49
N LEU A 357 -0.78 -13.60 2.28
CA LEU A 357 -1.54 -14.33 3.31
C LEU A 357 -0.64 -14.75 4.48
N PHE A 358 0.60 -15.13 4.20
CA PHE A 358 1.54 -15.69 5.19
C PHE A 358 2.72 -14.75 5.48
N SER A 359 2.51 -13.46 5.46
CA SER A 359 3.53 -12.49 5.84
C SER A 359 3.55 -12.26 7.35
N ALA A 360 4.75 -12.09 7.91
CA ALA A 360 4.92 -11.71 9.31
C ALA A 360 4.67 -10.21 9.59
N ASP A 361 4.41 -9.39 8.56
CA ASP A 361 4.02 -7.99 8.74
C ASP A 361 2.56 -7.91 9.18
N PHE A 362 2.31 -7.31 10.34
CA PHE A 362 0.95 -7.16 10.88
C PHE A 362 -0.01 -6.41 9.94
N ARG A 363 0.52 -5.63 8.99
CA ARG A 363 -0.27 -4.94 7.96
C ARG A 363 -0.43 -5.73 6.66
N ALA A 364 0.12 -6.92 6.57
CA ALA A 364 0.12 -7.68 5.31
C ALA A 364 -1.29 -8.01 4.84
N SER A 365 -2.15 -8.47 5.75
CA SER A 365 -3.57 -8.79 5.49
C SER A 365 -4.32 -7.56 4.96
N GLU A 366 -4.15 -6.41 5.61
CA GLU A 366 -4.74 -5.14 5.18
C GLU A 366 -4.27 -4.73 3.78
N LYS A 367 -2.94 -4.74 3.56
CA LYS A 367 -2.34 -4.39 2.26
C LYS A 367 -2.81 -5.33 1.15
N LEU A 368 -2.90 -6.62 1.44
CA LEU A 368 -3.40 -7.62 0.48
C LEU A 368 -4.86 -7.37 0.14
N ALA A 369 -5.73 -7.20 1.13
CA ALA A 369 -7.15 -6.92 0.92
C ALA A 369 -7.36 -5.64 0.10
N GLN A 370 -6.65 -4.54 0.43
CA GLN A 370 -6.69 -3.30 -0.31
C GLN A 370 -6.30 -3.50 -1.78
N GLN A 371 -5.23 -4.25 -2.03
CA GLN A 371 -4.76 -4.54 -3.39
C GLN A 371 -5.77 -5.38 -4.18
N LEU A 372 -6.30 -6.45 -3.58
CA LEU A 372 -7.28 -7.31 -4.24
C LEU A 372 -8.54 -6.55 -4.64
N ILE A 373 -9.07 -5.70 -3.75
CA ILE A 373 -10.23 -4.86 -4.05
C ILE A 373 -9.93 -3.81 -5.13
N GLN A 374 -8.76 -3.16 -5.08
CA GLN A 374 -8.38 -2.16 -6.08
C GLN A 374 -8.21 -2.77 -7.47
N VAL A 375 -7.55 -3.93 -7.55
CA VAL A 375 -7.33 -4.64 -8.82
C VAL A 375 -8.64 -5.21 -9.33
N ALA A 376 -9.47 -5.79 -8.46
CA ALA A 376 -10.82 -6.23 -8.80
C ALA A 376 -11.68 -5.08 -9.36
N GLY A 377 -11.53 -3.88 -8.80
CA GLY A 377 -12.23 -2.69 -9.28
C GLY A 377 -11.83 -2.24 -10.69
N ARG A 378 -10.82 -2.86 -11.32
CA ARG A 378 -10.41 -2.57 -12.71
C ARG A 378 -11.19 -3.37 -13.74
N ALA A 379 -11.60 -4.58 -13.41
CA ALA A 379 -12.37 -5.43 -14.31
C ALA A 379 -13.82 -4.93 -14.43
N GLY A 380 -14.35 -4.94 -15.65
CA GLY A 380 -15.78 -4.67 -15.91
C GLY A 380 -16.22 -3.22 -15.65
N ARG A 381 -15.48 -2.25 -16.18
CA ARG A 381 -15.84 -0.82 -16.07
C ARG A 381 -16.78 -0.31 -17.16
N ALA A 382 -16.88 -1.05 -18.25
CA ALA A 382 -17.71 -0.72 -19.40
C ALA A 382 -18.92 -1.67 -19.51
N GLU A 383 -19.39 -1.89 -20.72
CA GLU A 383 -20.55 -2.73 -21.03
C GLU A 383 -20.35 -4.23 -20.75
N HIS A 384 -19.10 -4.66 -20.56
CA HIS A 384 -18.78 -6.09 -20.38
C HIS A 384 -18.61 -6.45 -18.91
N PRO A 385 -19.21 -7.56 -18.43
CA PRO A 385 -18.99 -8.08 -17.09
C PRO A 385 -17.50 -8.39 -16.86
N GLY A 386 -16.96 -7.99 -15.71
CA GLY A 386 -15.59 -8.29 -15.34
C GLY A 386 -15.47 -9.58 -14.56
N GLU A 387 -14.34 -10.27 -14.71
CA GLU A 387 -13.96 -11.42 -13.91
C GLU A 387 -12.63 -11.17 -13.20
N VAL A 388 -12.51 -11.72 -11.99
CA VAL A 388 -11.28 -11.69 -11.21
C VAL A 388 -10.97 -13.11 -10.75
N TRP A 389 -9.84 -13.64 -11.16
CA TRP A 389 -9.41 -14.98 -10.81
C TRP A 389 -8.22 -14.93 -9.85
N LEU A 390 -8.39 -15.51 -8.68
CA LEU A 390 -7.42 -15.51 -7.59
C LEU A 390 -6.76 -16.89 -7.48
N GLN A 391 -5.52 -17.04 -7.94
CA GLN A 391 -4.76 -18.29 -7.79
C GLN A 391 -4.13 -18.39 -6.41
N THR A 392 -4.39 -19.49 -5.70
CA THR A 392 -3.86 -19.72 -4.35
C THR A 392 -3.75 -21.21 -4.03
N HIS A 393 -2.78 -21.58 -3.18
CA HIS A 393 -2.71 -22.90 -2.53
C HIS A 393 -3.62 -22.99 -1.29
N HIS A 394 -4.27 -21.88 -0.91
CA HIS A 394 -5.11 -21.78 0.29
C HIS A 394 -6.50 -21.23 -0.03
N PRO A 395 -7.32 -21.95 -0.87
CA PRO A 395 -8.62 -21.46 -1.30
C PRO A 395 -9.62 -21.25 -0.15
N GLY A 396 -9.45 -21.99 0.95
CA GLY A 396 -10.27 -21.86 2.17
C GLY A 396 -9.71 -20.89 3.21
N HIS A 397 -8.76 -20.01 2.86
CA HIS A 397 -8.22 -19.06 3.83
C HIS A 397 -9.28 -18.05 4.27
N PRO A 398 -9.50 -17.82 5.60
CA PRO A 398 -10.59 -16.98 6.12
C PRO A 398 -10.60 -15.55 5.56
N LEU A 399 -9.41 -14.97 5.32
CA LEU A 399 -9.30 -13.65 4.70
C LEU A 399 -9.93 -13.62 3.30
N LEU A 400 -9.66 -14.62 2.47
CA LEU A 400 -10.19 -14.69 1.10
C LEU A 400 -11.70 -14.90 1.13
N ASP A 401 -12.19 -15.79 1.98
CA ASP A 401 -13.61 -16.04 2.15
C ASP A 401 -14.36 -14.76 2.59
N THR A 402 -13.87 -14.11 3.63
CA THR A 402 -14.45 -12.86 4.13
C THR A 402 -14.44 -11.75 3.07
N LEU A 403 -13.32 -11.63 2.32
CA LEU A 403 -13.18 -10.57 1.31
C LEU A 403 -14.07 -10.81 0.09
N VAL A 404 -14.18 -12.07 -0.37
CA VAL A 404 -14.98 -12.44 -1.55
C VAL A 404 -16.48 -12.36 -1.26
N ASN A 405 -16.93 -12.83 -0.10
CA ASN A 405 -18.34 -12.91 0.24
C ASN A 405 -18.86 -11.65 0.98
N GLY A 406 -18.03 -11.01 1.79
CA GLY A 406 -18.41 -9.87 2.63
C GLY A 406 -17.82 -8.53 2.18
N GLY A 407 -16.86 -8.54 1.25
CA GLY A 407 -16.17 -7.35 0.77
C GLY A 407 -15.21 -6.72 1.79
N TYR A 408 -14.68 -5.53 1.43
CA TYR A 408 -13.65 -4.87 2.23
C TYR A 408 -14.07 -4.54 3.67
N HIS A 409 -15.31 -4.11 3.88
CA HIS A 409 -15.79 -3.73 5.22
C HIS A 409 -15.92 -4.91 6.17
N ALA A 410 -16.36 -6.07 5.68
CA ALA A 410 -16.41 -7.29 6.49
C ALA A 410 -14.99 -7.74 6.88
N PHE A 411 -14.05 -7.70 5.94
CA PHE A 411 -12.64 -7.93 6.21
C PHE A 411 -12.09 -6.95 7.24
N ALA A 412 -12.31 -5.64 7.05
CA ALA A 412 -11.79 -4.60 7.95
C ALA A 412 -12.33 -4.75 9.38
N ALA A 413 -13.59 -5.13 9.55
CA ALA A 413 -14.17 -5.39 10.86
C ALA A 413 -13.51 -6.58 11.56
N ALA A 414 -13.30 -7.69 10.84
CA ALA A 414 -12.62 -8.87 11.38
C ALA A 414 -11.14 -8.59 11.72
N GLU A 415 -10.44 -7.88 10.85
CA GLU A 415 -9.03 -7.51 11.07
C GLU A 415 -8.86 -6.55 12.25
N LEU A 416 -9.77 -5.58 12.43
CA LEU A 416 -9.76 -4.68 13.60
C LEU A 416 -9.92 -5.46 14.90
N GLN A 417 -10.82 -6.45 14.97
CA GLN A 417 -10.96 -7.31 16.16
C GLN A 417 -9.68 -8.09 16.46
N GLN A 418 -9.02 -8.63 15.44
CA GLN A 418 -7.74 -9.35 15.62
C GLN A 418 -6.64 -8.42 16.13
N ARG A 419 -6.54 -7.20 15.59
CA ARG A 419 -5.55 -6.20 16.03
C ARG A 419 -5.80 -5.70 17.43
N GLU A 420 -7.05 -5.54 17.83
CA GLU A 420 -7.42 -5.20 19.20
C GLU A 420 -6.97 -6.28 20.18
N ALA A 421 -7.29 -7.54 19.90
CA ALA A 421 -6.88 -8.68 20.70
C ALA A 421 -5.36 -8.85 20.79
N ALA A 422 -4.63 -8.51 19.73
CA ALA A 422 -3.18 -8.63 19.64
C ALA A 422 -2.41 -7.36 20.08
N GLY A 423 -3.08 -6.27 20.40
CA GLY A 423 -2.45 -5.00 20.78
C GLY A 423 -1.67 -4.35 19.63
N PHE A 424 -2.17 -4.45 18.40
CA PHE A 424 -1.59 -3.79 17.23
C PHE A 424 -2.32 -2.48 16.87
N PRO A 425 -1.67 -1.57 16.12
CA PRO A 425 -2.36 -0.38 15.59
C PRO A 425 -3.65 -0.74 14.83
N PRO A 426 -4.75 0.00 15.03
CA PRO A 426 -4.86 1.32 15.70
C PRO A 426 -5.02 1.31 17.23
N PHE A 427 -5.02 0.16 17.88
CA PHE A 427 -5.23 0.01 19.34
C PHE A 427 -3.94 0.17 20.15
N ALA A 428 -2.79 0.15 19.50
CA ALA A 428 -1.50 0.52 20.08
C ALA A 428 -0.77 1.53 19.17
N HIS A 429 0.24 2.20 19.74
CA HIS A 429 1.10 3.15 19.03
C HIS A 429 2.53 2.65 19.06
N LEU A 430 3.16 2.64 17.90
CA LEU A 430 4.48 2.05 17.71
C LEU A 430 5.53 3.09 17.36
N ALA A 431 6.75 2.89 17.86
CA ALA A 431 7.92 3.60 17.40
C ALA A 431 9.05 2.59 17.16
N LEU A 432 9.63 2.61 15.96
CA LEU A 432 10.64 1.67 15.53
C LEU A 432 11.98 2.38 15.35
N LEU A 433 12.96 2.01 16.17
CA LEU A 433 14.34 2.42 16.01
C LEU A 433 15.10 1.34 15.24
N ARG A 434 15.77 1.73 14.17
CA ARG A 434 16.66 0.87 13.39
C ARG A 434 18.09 1.38 13.47
N ALA A 435 19.02 0.46 13.64
CA ALA A 435 20.45 0.71 13.66
C ALA A 435 21.16 -0.17 12.64
N GLU A 436 22.06 0.41 11.86
CA GLU A 436 22.82 -0.29 10.82
C GLU A 436 24.31 -0.02 11.01
N ALA A 437 25.12 -1.07 11.09
CA ALA A 437 26.56 -0.98 11.19
C ALA A 437 27.25 -2.13 10.42
N GLN A 438 28.52 -1.99 10.10
CA GLN A 438 29.29 -3.09 9.50
C GLN A 438 29.43 -4.27 10.46
N GLN A 439 29.60 -3.99 11.75
CA GLN A 439 29.63 -4.98 12.84
C GLN A 439 28.33 -4.90 13.62
N VAL A 440 27.67 -6.04 13.82
CA VAL A 440 26.36 -6.13 14.50
C VAL A 440 26.44 -5.68 15.96
N GLU A 441 27.60 -5.84 16.59
CA GLU A 441 27.87 -5.45 17.97
C GLU A 441 27.69 -3.94 18.17
N HIS A 442 28.12 -3.11 17.21
CA HIS A 442 27.96 -1.66 17.25
C HIS A 442 26.46 -1.26 17.19
N ALA A 443 25.69 -1.89 16.30
CA ALA A 443 24.27 -1.64 16.19
C ALA A 443 23.52 -2.09 17.44
N ASN A 444 23.84 -3.25 17.99
CA ASN A 444 23.30 -3.75 19.25
C ASN A 444 23.62 -2.84 20.43
N ALA A 445 24.90 -2.47 20.60
CA ALA A 445 25.36 -1.61 21.70
C ALA A 445 24.64 -0.25 21.68
N MET A 446 24.43 0.31 20.47
CA MET A 446 23.67 1.55 20.32
C MET A 446 22.21 1.38 20.78
N LEU A 447 21.50 0.38 20.26
CA LEU A 447 20.09 0.18 20.61
C LEU A 447 19.90 -0.24 22.07
N MET A 448 20.84 -0.93 22.69
CA MET A 448 20.85 -1.19 24.13
C MET A 448 21.00 0.12 24.92
N ALA A 449 21.89 1.01 24.51
CA ALA A 449 22.03 2.33 25.13
C ALA A 449 20.74 3.16 24.98
N VAL A 450 20.13 3.16 23.80
CA VAL A 450 18.83 3.82 23.57
C VAL A 450 17.73 3.22 24.44
N ARG A 451 17.66 1.89 24.52
CA ARG A 451 16.70 1.18 25.37
C ARG A 451 16.81 1.60 26.86
N ALA A 452 18.04 1.82 27.32
CA ALA A 452 18.28 2.27 28.69
C ALA A 452 17.88 3.73 28.93
N LEU A 453 17.85 4.58 27.88
CA LEU A 453 17.37 5.96 27.97
C LEU A 453 15.83 6.05 28.02
N VAL A 454 15.12 5.06 27.48
CA VAL A 454 13.66 5.05 27.52
C VAL A 454 13.21 4.97 28.99
N PRO A 455 12.36 5.91 29.45
CA PRO A 455 11.89 5.90 30.85
C PRO A 455 11.28 4.55 31.25
N ASP A 456 11.49 4.14 32.46
CA ASP A 456 10.92 2.90 33.00
C ASP A 456 9.44 3.11 33.35
N ASP A 457 8.63 3.26 32.33
CA ASP A 457 7.18 3.40 32.38
C ASP A 457 6.55 2.05 32.02
N ALA A 458 5.77 1.50 32.95
CA ALA A 458 5.09 0.22 32.77
C ALA A 458 4.12 0.20 31.58
N VAL A 459 3.76 1.39 31.06
CA VAL A 459 2.88 1.53 29.89
C VAL A 459 3.64 1.39 28.56
N ILE A 460 4.99 1.51 28.57
CA ILE A 460 5.81 1.42 27.35
C ILE A 460 6.53 0.09 27.30
N GLU A 461 6.08 -0.77 26.41
CA GLU A 461 6.72 -2.04 26.13
C GLU A 461 7.91 -1.84 25.19
N ARG A 462 8.98 -2.59 25.41
CA ARG A 462 10.26 -2.49 24.69
C ARG A 462 10.67 -3.85 24.15
N TYR A 463 10.54 -4.04 22.85
CA TYR A 463 10.88 -5.28 22.16
C TYR A 463 12.23 -5.17 21.47
N GLY A 464 13.18 -5.97 21.89
CA GLY A 464 14.53 -5.97 21.34
C GLY A 464 15.59 -5.32 22.24
N PRO A 465 16.81 -5.03 21.73
CA PRO A 465 17.25 -5.14 20.33
C PRO A 465 17.13 -6.53 19.74
N MET A 466 16.67 -6.61 18.48
CA MET A 466 16.54 -7.85 17.73
C MET A 466 17.01 -7.65 16.28
N PRO A 467 17.46 -8.69 15.58
CA PRO A 467 17.77 -8.58 14.15
C PRO A 467 16.57 -8.04 13.37
N ALA A 468 16.80 -7.09 12.45
CA ALA A 468 15.75 -6.67 11.54
C ALA A 468 15.30 -7.84 10.63
N PRO A 469 14.08 -7.82 10.08
CA PRO A 469 13.61 -8.86 9.16
C PRO A 469 14.53 -9.09 7.95
N MET A 470 15.22 -8.06 7.49
CA MET A 470 16.36 -8.18 6.58
C MET A 470 17.63 -7.83 7.36
N PRO A 471 18.29 -8.82 8.01
CA PRO A 471 19.41 -8.56 8.93
C PRO A 471 20.66 -8.01 8.27
N ARG A 472 20.77 -8.12 6.93
CA ARG A 472 21.92 -7.67 6.17
C ARG A 472 21.50 -6.97 4.89
N ARG A 473 21.97 -5.74 4.69
CA ARG A 473 21.69 -4.95 3.48
C ARG A 473 22.94 -4.16 3.09
N ALA A 474 23.37 -4.29 1.83
CA ALA A 474 24.51 -3.57 1.28
C ALA A 474 25.77 -3.62 2.20
N GLY A 475 26.06 -4.79 2.78
CA GLY A 475 27.20 -4.99 3.68
C GLY A 475 26.96 -4.57 5.14
N TYR A 476 25.88 -3.89 5.46
CA TYR A 476 25.54 -3.49 6.83
C TYR A 476 24.66 -4.54 7.52
N GLN A 477 24.94 -4.77 8.81
CA GLN A 477 24.11 -5.54 9.72
C GLN A 477 23.04 -4.61 10.28
N ARG A 478 21.78 -5.09 10.39
CA ARG A 478 20.62 -4.31 10.78
C ARG A 478 19.98 -4.89 12.04
N VAL A 479 19.76 -4.04 13.02
CA VAL A 479 19.11 -4.37 14.28
C VAL A 479 18.00 -3.37 14.54
N GLN A 480 16.96 -3.78 15.25
CA GLN A 480 15.82 -2.92 15.56
C GLN A 480 15.39 -3.03 17.01
N LEU A 481 14.85 -1.94 17.54
CA LEU A 481 14.18 -1.82 18.83
C LEU A 481 12.78 -1.27 18.57
N LEU A 482 11.75 -2.02 18.95
CA LEU A 482 10.36 -1.60 18.83
C LEU A 482 9.86 -1.15 20.20
N LEU A 483 9.28 0.05 20.26
CA LEU A 483 8.55 0.57 21.41
C LEU A 483 7.06 0.52 21.08
N SER A 484 6.26 0.07 22.04
CA SER A 484 4.79 0.00 21.92
C SER A 484 4.14 0.60 23.16
N ALA A 485 3.05 1.34 22.97
CA ALA A 485 2.24 1.85 24.03
C ALA A 485 0.75 1.86 23.65
N PRO A 486 -0.19 1.64 24.59
CA PRO A 486 -1.62 1.65 24.30
C PRO A 486 -2.15 3.06 24.00
N ALA A 487 -1.39 4.10 24.33
CA ALA A 487 -1.74 5.50 24.07
C ALA A 487 -0.56 6.29 23.49
N ARG A 488 -0.88 7.23 22.60
CA ARG A 488 0.11 8.06 21.91
C ARG A 488 0.89 8.97 22.85
N GLY A 489 0.22 9.53 23.87
CA GLY A 489 0.83 10.51 24.78
C GLY A 489 2.06 9.99 25.54
N PRO A 490 2.01 8.85 26.24
CA PRO A 490 3.19 8.27 26.90
C PRO A 490 4.35 8.02 25.95
N LEU A 491 4.08 7.41 24.77
CA LEU A 491 5.11 7.13 23.78
C LEU A 491 5.79 8.40 23.27
N HIS A 492 5.02 9.44 22.92
CA HIS A 492 5.57 10.71 22.44
C HIS A 492 6.41 11.40 23.52
N ARG A 493 5.94 11.48 24.77
CA ARG A 493 6.75 12.06 25.86
C ARG A 493 8.09 11.34 26.05
N ALA A 494 8.08 10.01 25.98
CA ALA A 494 9.32 9.24 26.04
C ALA A 494 10.25 9.53 24.87
N LEU A 495 9.70 9.59 23.65
CA LEU A 495 10.49 9.92 22.44
C LEU A 495 11.05 11.34 22.49
N ASP A 496 10.30 12.33 22.97
CA ASP A 496 10.75 13.72 23.13
C ASP A 496 11.94 13.82 24.10
N GLN A 497 11.96 13.00 25.14
CA GLN A 497 13.08 12.91 26.09
C GLN A 497 14.29 12.17 25.50
N VAL A 498 14.08 11.09 24.78
CA VAL A 498 15.15 10.18 24.31
C VAL A 498 15.81 10.70 23.03
N THR A 499 15.02 11.21 22.08
CA THR A 499 15.52 11.58 20.74
C THR A 499 16.69 12.56 20.74
N PRO A 500 16.69 13.65 21.54
CA PRO A 500 17.84 14.56 21.62
C PRO A 500 19.10 13.88 22.14
N GLN A 501 18.96 12.90 23.03
CA GLN A 501 20.07 12.20 23.66
C GLN A 501 20.72 11.16 22.74
N ILE A 502 19.97 10.59 21.78
CA ILE A 502 20.47 9.55 20.87
C ILE A 502 21.70 10.04 20.09
N SER A 503 21.64 11.25 19.54
CA SER A 503 22.73 11.82 18.77
C SER A 503 23.99 12.11 19.60
N ALA A 504 23.84 12.26 20.91
CA ALA A 504 24.93 12.50 21.86
C ALA A 504 25.62 11.18 22.31
N LEU A 505 25.00 10.03 22.06
CA LEU A 505 25.58 8.74 22.44
C LEU A 505 26.89 8.49 21.68
N PRO A 506 27.97 8.06 22.37
CA PRO A 506 29.24 7.70 21.69
C PRO A 506 29.06 6.64 20.62
N GLN A 507 28.14 5.70 20.82
CA GLN A 507 27.81 4.62 19.89
C GLN A 507 27.18 5.15 18.60
N ALA A 508 26.46 6.26 18.62
CA ALA A 508 25.77 6.83 17.46
C ALA A 508 26.73 7.26 16.34
N ARG A 509 28.00 7.58 16.67
CA ARG A 509 29.00 8.01 15.69
C ARG A 509 29.42 6.92 14.69
N ARG A 510 29.24 5.64 15.05
CA ARG A 510 29.65 4.46 14.25
C ARG A 510 28.48 3.72 13.64
N VAL A 511 27.28 4.23 13.81
CA VAL A 511 26.04 3.55 13.44
C VAL A 511 25.16 4.49 12.65
N ARG A 512 24.58 4.01 11.55
CA ARG A 512 23.46 4.68 10.89
C ARG A 512 22.19 4.31 11.63
N TRP A 513 21.44 5.28 12.08
CA TRP A 513 20.21 5.01 12.80
C TRP A 513 19.03 5.82 12.27
N SER A 514 17.84 5.34 12.51
CA SER A 514 16.60 6.04 12.19
C SER A 514 15.51 5.72 13.21
N LEU A 515 14.68 6.72 13.48
CA LEU A 515 13.46 6.60 14.26
C LEU A 515 12.26 6.73 13.33
N ASP A 516 11.33 5.80 13.42
CA ASP A 516 10.09 5.76 12.67
C ASP A 516 8.90 5.66 13.63
N VAL A 517 8.15 6.75 13.77
CA VAL A 517 6.93 6.79 14.58
C VAL A 517 5.75 6.41 13.69
N ASP A 518 4.86 5.57 14.21
CA ASP A 518 3.76 4.97 13.45
C ASP A 518 4.26 4.31 12.14
N PRO A 519 5.14 3.28 12.23
CA PRO A 519 5.71 2.61 11.07
C PRO A 519 4.63 1.93 10.23
N THR A 520 4.76 2.03 8.90
CA THR A 520 3.84 1.36 7.96
C THR A 520 4.24 -0.08 7.67
N ASP A 521 5.43 -0.48 8.08
CA ASP A 521 5.91 -1.86 8.10
C ASP A 521 7.00 -2.02 9.16
N LEU A 522 7.23 -3.25 9.59
CA LEU A 522 8.29 -3.58 10.54
C LEU A 522 9.54 -4.16 9.86
N TYR A 523 9.63 -4.11 8.51
CA TYR A 523 10.73 -4.66 7.70
C TYR A 523 11.85 -3.69 7.39
#